data_756b7a3eaed494d31cd82a2e1fcc0425
#
_entry.id   756b7a3eaed494d31cd82a2e1fcc0425
#
_cell.length_a   1.000
_cell.length_b   1.000
_cell.length_c   1.000
_cell.angle_alpha   90.00
_cell.angle_beta   90.00
_cell.angle_gamma   90.00
#
_symmetry.space_group_name_H-M   'P 1'
#
loop_
_entity.id
_entity.type
_entity.pdbx_description
1 polymer ?
#
loop_
_entity_poly.entity_id
_entity_poly.type
_entity_poly.pdbx_seq_one_letter_code
_entity_poly.pdbx_strand_id
1 'polypeptide(L)'
;GSKGFVGKRQTRDWKWTIEVTSSHTQPVAVRVEDPEPQIGDSAIEVKVVAKPAPVVKDHVNTWNLTVPASGKSVIDYTVEASAPEDMRLIDGR
;
A
#
# COMPACT_ATOMS: atom_id res chain seq x y z
N GLY A 1 8.82 4.16 -30.78
CA GLY A 1 8.53 4.64 -30.80
C GLY A 1 7.61 5.17 -30.48
N SER A 2 7.54 5.45 -29.96
CA SER A 2 6.74 5.82 -29.84
C SER A 2 6.42 6.51 -30.55
N LYS A 3 6.96 6.70 -31.15
CA LYS A 3 6.54 7.16 -31.99
C LYS A 3 5.41 7.86 -31.82
N GLY A 4 5.12 8.69 -31.03
CA GLY A 4 3.92 9.37 -30.80
C GLY A 4 2.76 8.49 -30.44
N PHE A 5 3.01 7.28 -30.32
CA PHE A 5 1.97 6.36 -29.94
C PHE A 5 1.64 6.55 -28.46
N VAL A 6 0.37 6.74 -28.17
CA VAL A 6 -0.10 6.81 -26.81
C VAL A 6 -0.90 5.55 -26.55
N GLY A 7 -0.29 4.60 -25.92
CA GLY A 7 -0.97 3.37 -25.58
C GLY A 7 -1.92 3.56 -24.42
N LYS A 8 -2.93 2.73 -24.38
CA LYS A 8 -3.80 2.68 -23.23
C LYS A 8 -3.13 1.91 -22.11
N ARG A 9 -3.50 2.25 -20.89
CA ARG A 9 -3.00 1.56 -19.73
C ARG A 9 -4.17 0.93 -18.98
N GLN A 10 -3.93 -0.23 -18.42
CA GLN A 10 -4.88 -0.86 -17.53
C GLN A 10 -4.43 -0.64 -16.10
N THR A 11 -5.37 -0.49 -15.20
CA THR A 11 -5.07 -0.30 -13.79
C THR A 11 -5.81 -1.33 -12.97
N ARG A 12 -5.22 -1.66 -11.83
CA ARG A 12 -5.84 -2.55 -10.87
C ARG A 12 -5.49 -2.08 -9.47
N ASP A 13 -6.49 -2.09 -8.61
CA ASP A 13 -6.34 -1.63 -7.23
C ASP A 13 -6.58 -2.78 -6.27
N TRP A 14 -5.80 -2.79 -5.19
CA TRP A 14 -6.03 -3.67 -4.06
C TRP A 14 -6.14 -2.81 -2.83
N LYS A 15 -7.13 -3.08 -2.00
CA LYS A 15 -7.38 -2.29 -0.78
C LYS A 15 -7.39 -3.19 0.43
N TRP A 16 -6.72 -2.73 1.48
CA TRP A 16 -6.69 -3.41 2.76
C TRP A 16 -6.97 -2.43 3.86
N THR A 17 -7.49 -2.94 4.96
CA THR A 17 -7.61 -2.17 6.18
C THR A 17 -6.85 -2.91 7.27
N ILE A 18 -5.92 -2.22 7.91
CA ILE A 18 -5.16 -2.77 9.02
C ILE A 18 -5.72 -2.17 10.29
N GLU A 19 -6.24 -3.01 11.17
CA GLU A 19 -6.81 -2.59 12.44
C GLU A 19 -5.90 -3.03 13.57
N VAL A 20 -5.50 -2.10 14.43
CA VAL A 20 -4.71 -2.40 15.62
C VAL A 20 -5.56 -2.07 16.83
N THR A 21 -5.87 -3.05 17.63
CA THR A 21 -6.72 -2.88 18.81
C THR A 21 -5.91 -3.04 20.07
N SER A 22 -6.35 -2.41 21.15
CA SER A 22 -5.69 -2.51 22.46
C SER A 22 -6.73 -2.65 23.55
N SER A 23 -6.41 -3.50 24.53
CA SER A 23 -7.18 -3.62 25.77
C SER A 23 -6.49 -2.94 26.93
N HIS A 24 -5.38 -2.25 26.68
CA HIS A 24 -4.67 -1.55 27.76
C HIS A 24 -5.48 -0.36 28.27
N THR A 25 -5.23 0.01 29.51
CA THR A 25 -5.93 1.13 30.14
C THR A 25 -5.28 2.48 29.81
N GLN A 26 -4.15 2.47 29.11
CA GLN A 26 -3.44 3.66 28.69
C GLN A 26 -3.12 3.56 27.21
N PRO A 27 -2.92 4.69 26.52
CA PRO A 27 -2.50 4.65 25.12
C PRO A 27 -1.19 3.90 24.94
N VAL A 28 -1.07 3.17 23.85
CA VAL A 28 0.08 2.34 23.55
C VAL A 28 0.66 2.76 22.21
N ALA A 29 1.99 2.94 22.18
CA ALA A 29 2.70 3.19 20.93
C ALA A 29 2.94 1.86 20.23
N VAL A 30 2.57 1.78 18.95
CA VAL A 30 2.69 0.55 18.16
C VAL A 30 3.35 0.89 16.84
N ARG A 31 4.34 0.10 16.44
CA ARG A 31 4.94 0.20 15.11
C ARG A 31 4.37 -0.89 14.24
N VAL A 32 3.84 -0.50 13.09
CA VAL A 32 3.34 -1.42 12.07
C VAL A 32 4.29 -1.35 10.88
N GLU A 33 4.76 -2.49 10.42
CA GLU A 33 5.66 -2.58 9.27
C GLU A 33 5.05 -3.49 8.21
N ASP A 34 5.12 -3.04 6.97
CA ASP A 34 4.61 -3.79 5.84
C ASP A 34 5.53 -3.58 4.64
N PRO A 35 6.16 -4.63 4.11
CA PRO A 35 7.02 -4.48 2.94
C PRO A 35 6.25 -3.96 1.74
N GLU A 36 6.90 -3.09 0.95
CA GLU A 36 6.29 -2.64 -0.29
C GLU A 36 6.11 -3.79 -1.26
N PRO A 37 5.03 -3.77 -2.07
CA PRO A 37 4.87 -4.77 -3.11
C PRO A 37 6.03 -4.71 -4.09
N GLN A 38 6.54 -5.87 -4.48
CA GLN A 38 7.64 -5.97 -5.42
C GLN A 38 7.11 -6.55 -6.72
N ILE A 39 7.27 -5.81 -7.81
CA ILE A 39 6.88 -6.25 -9.13
C ILE A 39 8.11 -6.14 -10.02
N GLY A 40 8.53 -7.26 -10.61
CA GLY A 40 9.77 -7.31 -11.35
C GLY A 40 9.75 -6.70 -12.74
N ASP A 41 8.60 -6.31 -13.24
CA ASP A 41 8.49 -5.76 -14.60
C ASP A 41 8.44 -4.24 -14.54
N SER A 42 9.43 -3.59 -15.16
CA SER A 42 9.53 -2.13 -15.12
C SER A 42 8.42 -1.43 -15.92
N ALA A 43 7.70 -2.15 -16.77
CA ALA A 43 6.55 -1.57 -17.48
C ALA A 43 5.34 -1.42 -16.56
N ILE A 44 5.36 -2.05 -15.40
CA ILE A 44 4.28 -1.95 -14.42
C ILE A 44 4.64 -0.90 -13.39
N GLU A 45 3.79 0.09 -13.24
CA GLU A 45 3.95 1.13 -12.24
C GLU A 45 3.10 0.80 -11.04
N VAL A 46 3.68 0.92 -9.85
CA VAL A 46 2.99 0.63 -8.60
C VAL A 46 2.99 1.89 -7.74
N LYS A 47 1.82 2.23 -7.22
CA LYS A 47 1.65 3.37 -6.34
C LYS A 47 0.95 2.90 -5.07
N VAL A 48 1.48 3.32 -3.93
CA VAL A 48 0.89 3.01 -2.63
C VAL A 48 0.31 4.29 -2.05
N VAL A 49 -0.95 4.21 -1.63
CA VAL A 49 -1.62 5.31 -0.96
C VAL A 49 -2.17 4.77 0.35
N ALA A 50 -1.80 5.39 1.44
CA ALA A 50 -2.26 4.94 2.75
C ALA A 50 -2.60 6.13 3.65
N LYS A 51 -3.56 5.92 4.52
CA LYS A 51 -3.97 6.90 5.54
C LYS A 51 -3.97 6.20 6.90
N PRO A 52 -3.17 6.65 7.85
CA PRO A 52 -2.16 7.70 7.72
C PRO A 52 -1.02 7.27 6.79
N ALA A 53 -0.27 8.25 6.29
CA ALA A 53 0.84 7.96 5.39
C ALA A 53 1.98 7.30 6.15
N PRO A 54 2.61 6.26 5.58
CA PRO A 54 3.75 5.62 6.22
C PRO A 54 5.03 6.38 5.97
N VAL A 55 6.04 6.07 6.78
CA VAL A 55 7.42 6.39 6.45
C VAL A 55 8.00 5.19 5.72
N VAL A 56 8.57 5.41 4.54
CA VAL A 56 9.15 4.32 3.75
C VAL A 56 10.66 4.31 3.97
N LYS A 57 11.18 3.17 4.40
CA LYS A 57 12.60 2.98 4.59
C LYS A 57 12.95 1.57 4.16
N ASP A 58 13.94 1.46 3.26
CA ASP A 58 14.39 0.15 2.76
C ASP A 58 13.24 -0.69 2.18
N HIS A 59 12.33 -0.03 1.47
CA HIS A 59 11.15 -0.67 0.85
C HIS A 59 10.18 -1.24 1.87
N VAL A 60 10.20 -0.74 3.10
CA VAL A 60 9.24 -1.13 4.11
C VAL A 60 8.42 0.10 4.51
N ASN A 61 7.10 -0.04 4.41
CA ASN A 61 6.18 0.98 4.89
C ASN A 61 6.09 0.84 6.41
N THR A 62 6.35 1.92 7.13
CA THR A 62 6.36 1.90 8.59
C THR A 62 5.40 2.95 9.11
N TRP A 63 4.52 2.54 10.01
CA TRP A 63 3.62 3.45 10.72
C TRP A 63 3.94 3.39 12.20
N ASN A 64 4.05 4.56 12.81
CA ASN A 64 4.16 4.66 14.26
C ASN A 64 2.84 5.22 14.75
N LEU A 65 2.04 4.38 15.40
CA LEU A 65 0.69 4.72 15.81
C LEU A 65 0.59 4.80 17.31
N THR A 66 -0.34 5.63 17.79
CA THR A 66 -0.76 5.59 19.17
C THR A 66 -2.15 5.00 19.20
N VAL A 67 -2.28 3.84 19.84
CA VAL A 67 -3.58 3.18 19.97
C VAL A 67 -4.20 3.66 21.27
N PRO A 68 -5.41 4.25 21.24
CA PRO A 68 -6.03 4.75 22.47
C PRO A 68 -6.30 3.66 23.49
N ALA A 69 -6.45 4.03 24.71
CA ALA A 69 -6.83 3.10 25.78
C ALA A 69 -8.14 2.42 25.41
N SER A 70 -8.16 1.10 25.47
CA SER A 70 -9.34 0.30 25.15
C SER A 70 -9.95 0.66 23.78
N GLY A 71 -9.08 1.00 22.82
CA GLY A 71 -9.53 1.48 21.53
C GLY A 71 -8.79 0.82 20.38
N LYS A 72 -8.82 1.52 19.24
CA LYS A 72 -8.17 0.99 18.04
C LYS A 72 -7.63 2.12 17.19
N SER A 73 -6.66 1.78 16.33
CA SER A 73 -6.18 2.63 15.25
C SER A 73 -6.31 1.87 13.94
N VAL A 74 -6.58 2.58 12.87
CA VAL A 74 -6.88 1.98 11.57
C VAL A 74 -5.97 2.58 10.52
N ILE A 75 -5.41 1.73 9.65
CA ILE A 75 -4.66 2.16 8.48
C ILE A 75 -5.43 1.69 7.25
N ASP A 76 -5.82 2.63 6.39
CA ASP A 76 -6.39 2.30 5.09
C ASP A 76 -5.25 2.29 4.08
N TYR A 77 -5.11 1.20 3.36
CA TYR A 77 -3.94 0.94 2.54
C TYR A 77 -4.40 0.48 1.16
N THR A 78 -4.02 1.23 0.14
CA THR A 78 -4.38 0.94 -1.24
C THR A 78 -3.12 0.81 -2.08
N VAL A 79 -3.04 -0.25 -2.87
CA VAL A 79 -1.98 -0.42 -3.86
C VAL A 79 -2.62 -0.33 -5.23
N GLU A 80 -2.10 0.58 -6.06
CA GLU A 80 -2.55 0.74 -7.44
C GLU A 80 -1.44 0.28 -8.36
N ALA A 81 -1.75 -0.62 -9.27
CA ALA A 81 -0.82 -1.06 -10.29
C ALA A 81 -1.33 -0.64 -11.66
N SER A 82 -0.43 -0.15 -12.49
CA SER A 82 -0.75 0.32 -13.84
C SER A 82 0.22 -0.31 -14.82
N ALA A 83 -0.30 -0.83 -15.92
CA ALA A 83 0.52 -1.51 -16.93
C ALA A 83 -0.03 -1.21 -18.33
N PRO A 84 0.80 -1.42 -19.38
CA PRO A 84 0.29 -1.32 -20.74
C PRO A 84 -0.91 -2.25 -20.97
N GLU A 85 -1.84 -1.81 -21.80
CA GLU A 85 -3.10 -2.56 -21.97
C GLU A 85 -2.89 -3.94 -22.57
N ASP A 86 -1.85 -4.11 -23.36
CA ASP A 86 -1.55 -5.39 -23.97
C ASP A 86 -0.89 -6.38 -23.00
N MET A 87 -0.64 -5.97 -21.77
CA MET A 87 -0.05 -6.79 -20.75
C MET A 87 -1.15 -7.30 -19.83
N ARG A 88 -1.05 -8.55 -19.41
CA ARG A 88 -2.04 -9.14 -18.53
C ARG A 88 -1.65 -8.93 -17.07
N LEU A 89 -2.52 -8.27 -16.32
CA LEU A 89 -2.34 -8.14 -14.89
C LEU A 89 -3.06 -9.27 -14.17
N ILE A 90 -2.33 -9.98 -13.34
CA ILE A 90 -2.87 -11.09 -12.56
C ILE A 90 -2.89 -10.65 -11.11
N ASP A 91 -4.02 -10.91 -10.44
CA ASP A 91 -4.12 -10.63 -9.02
C ASP A 91 -3.12 -11.53 -8.30
N GLY A 92 -2.19 -10.94 -7.59
CA GLY A 92 -1.02 -11.62 -7.07
C GLY A 92 -1.22 -12.30 -5.75
N ARG A 93 -2.28 -13.02 -5.60
CA ARG A 93 -2.48 -13.69 -4.33
C ARG A 93 -2.62 -15.15 -4.44
#